data_e3a763090005e71ffa237084de011e53
#
_entry.id   e3a763090005e71ffa237084de011e53
#
_cell.length_a   1.000
_cell.length_b   1.000
_cell.length_c   1.000
_cell.angle_alpha   90.00
_cell.angle_beta   90.00
_cell.angle_gamma   90.00
#
_symmetry.space_group_name_H-M   'P 1'
#
loop_
_entity.id
_entity.type
_entity.pdbx_description
1 polymer ?
#
loop_
_entity_poly.entity_id
_entity_poly.type
_entity_poly.pdbx_seq_one_letter_code
_entity_poly.pdbx_strand_id
1 'polypeptide(L)'
;MSHTITGAEPKETNTFFGHPRMLANLFTVEMWERFSFYGMQGIMIYYLYYTADKGGLGLDKDMATGVIGAYGAVVYLMTILGGILGDRLLGPERTLFYSAIGIMAGHISLSLIPGVPGVVIGLLLVAIGSGGLKSNASVLVGSLYSDNDPRRDAGFTIFYIGINTGALLGPILTGWGWSFGGFHLGFGLAAVGMAAGLIQYALTRNNLPASVHHVGTPFTGAQKRNFALALIGVVVIIGILLGTGLMTADNLKNWVMGFIFIGAIALFVQMLTAKDVTSDERSRVTAFIPLWIANAVFWALYQQQFTVMAVYSDERLNWNILGMELSPNLINSINPIFIVIFGAMFSALWTKWGDRQPVTTLKFSAALIIIGLAFWIFLTQAGVQSVNVGWIVLILFVCTIAELIISPVGISLATKLAPKAHRVNMMALYFTSVAMGTVLSGWLAPFYSMETEVPYFTWMGIITIATGVLLFLVHKPVQKMMRGVK
;
A
#
# COMPACT_ATOMS: atom_id res chain seq x y z
N MET A 1 -20.68 -48.05 27.25
CA MET A 1 -19.58 -48.24 26.27
C MET A 1 -19.58 -47.03 25.36
N SER A 2 -18.72 -46.06 25.63
CA SER A 2 -18.56 -44.83 24.88
C SER A 2 -17.46 -45.07 23.85
N HIS A 3 -17.79 -45.14 22.58
CA HIS A 3 -16.82 -45.13 21.49
C HIS A 3 -16.39 -43.72 21.22
N THR A 4 -15.26 -43.35 21.78
CA THR A 4 -14.50 -42.14 21.38
C THR A 4 -13.85 -42.45 20.03
N ILE A 5 -14.43 -41.95 18.97
CA ILE A 5 -13.80 -41.97 17.64
C ILE A 5 -12.82 -40.83 17.63
N THR A 6 -11.55 -41.10 17.94
CA THR A 6 -10.42 -40.21 17.64
C THR A 6 -10.19 -40.27 16.13
N GLY A 7 -10.90 -39.45 15.39
CA GLY A 7 -10.59 -39.17 14.00
C GLY A 7 -9.28 -38.43 13.92
N ALA A 8 -8.18 -39.12 13.69
CA ALA A 8 -6.95 -38.51 13.23
C ALA A 8 -7.26 -37.78 11.89
N GLU A 9 -7.16 -36.48 11.85
CA GLU A 9 -7.19 -35.73 10.60
C GLU A 9 -6.15 -36.36 9.65
N PRO A 10 -6.49 -36.61 8.37
CA PRO A 10 -5.54 -37.17 7.42
C PRO A 10 -4.31 -36.24 7.37
N LYS A 11 -3.13 -36.76 7.68
CA LYS A 11 -1.87 -36.06 7.47
C LYS A 11 -1.81 -35.68 5.99
N GLU A 12 -1.94 -34.40 5.67
CA GLU A 12 -1.65 -33.89 4.33
C GLU A 12 -0.23 -34.31 3.96
N THR A 13 -0.11 -35.25 3.03
CA THR A 13 1.18 -35.80 2.57
C THR A 13 2.01 -34.82 1.76
N ASN A 14 1.40 -33.71 1.31
CA ASN A 14 2.04 -32.64 0.55
C ASN A 14 1.94 -31.31 1.31
N THR A 15 3.03 -30.94 2.00
CA THR A 15 3.12 -29.66 2.72
C THR A 15 4.15 -28.73 2.06
N PHE A 16 3.95 -27.42 2.23
CA PHE A 16 4.91 -26.36 1.87
C PHE A 16 5.51 -25.82 3.16
N PHE A 17 6.76 -26.15 3.45
CA PHE A 17 7.42 -25.84 4.73
C PHE A 17 6.60 -26.25 5.99
N GLY A 18 5.89 -27.38 5.92
CA GLY A 18 5.03 -27.84 7.03
C GLY A 18 3.63 -27.20 7.06
N HIS A 19 3.30 -26.34 6.11
CA HIS A 19 2.00 -25.65 5.98
C HIS A 19 1.13 -26.27 4.86
N PRO A 20 -0.19 -25.96 4.80
CA PRO A 20 -1.04 -26.41 3.72
C PRO A 20 -0.45 -26.05 2.35
N ARG A 21 -0.49 -26.97 1.38
CA ARG A 21 0.07 -26.77 0.04
C ARG A 21 -0.44 -25.51 -0.66
N MET A 22 -1.69 -25.13 -0.41
CA MET A 22 -2.29 -23.93 -0.99
C MET A 22 -1.63 -22.62 -0.53
N LEU A 23 -0.87 -22.63 0.59
CA LEU A 23 -0.06 -21.50 0.97
C LEU A 23 1.02 -21.16 -0.07
N ALA A 24 1.63 -22.18 -0.70
CA ALA A 24 2.59 -21.97 -1.80
C ALA A 24 1.95 -21.25 -2.99
N ASN A 25 0.70 -21.63 -3.31
CA ASN A 25 -0.06 -20.99 -4.38
C ASN A 25 -0.34 -19.50 -4.06
N LEU A 26 -0.83 -19.22 -2.86
CA LEU A 26 -1.11 -17.83 -2.43
C LEU A 26 0.16 -17.01 -2.29
N PHE A 27 1.27 -17.60 -1.77
CA PHE A 27 2.60 -17.00 -1.76
C PHE A 27 3.03 -16.56 -3.17
N THR A 28 2.91 -17.45 -4.14
CA THR A 28 3.41 -17.21 -5.49
C THR A 28 2.56 -16.20 -6.25
N VAL A 29 1.21 -16.26 -6.14
CA VAL A 29 0.36 -15.27 -6.81
C VAL A 29 0.56 -13.86 -6.24
N GLU A 30 0.70 -13.74 -4.92
CA GLU A 30 1.00 -12.45 -4.30
C GLU A 30 2.39 -11.96 -4.67
N MET A 31 3.40 -12.83 -4.66
CA MET A 31 4.75 -12.49 -5.08
C MET A 31 4.78 -11.93 -6.51
N TRP A 32 4.10 -12.57 -7.47
CA TRP A 32 4.04 -12.09 -8.85
C TRP A 32 3.21 -10.81 -9.00
N GLU A 33 2.16 -10.67 -8.22
CA GLU A 33 1.39 -9.43 -8.20
C GLU A 33 2.25 -8.28 -7.66
N ARG A 34 2.94 -8.46 -6.52
CA ARG A 34 3.85 -7.44 -5.98
C ARG A 34 5.03 -7.15 -6.93
N PHE A 35 5.57 -8.19 -7.56
CA PHE A 35 6.57 -8.04 -8.61
C PHE A 35 6.07 -7.10 -9.72
N SER A 36 4.89 -7.37 -10.26
CA SER A 36 4.33 -6.59 -11.36
C SER A 36 3.98 -5.16 -10.92
N PHE A 37 3.38 -5.02 -9.73
CA PHE A 37 2.98 -3.73 -9.19
C PHE A 37 4.18 -2.81 -8.90
N TYR A 38 5.13 -3.26 -8.07
CA TYR A 38 6.30 -2.45 -7.72
C TYR A 38 7.28 -2.29 -8.88
N GLY A 39 7.38 -3.30 -9.75
CA GLY A 39 8.16 -3.20 -10.97
C GLY A 39 7.64 -2.11 -11.90
N MET A 40 6.33 -2.10 -12.17
CA MET A 40 5.67 -1.05 -12.94
C MET A 40 5.82 0.33 -12.26
N GLN A 41 5.50 0.41 -10.98
CA GLN A 41 5.53 1.68 -10.24
C GLN A 41 6.96 2.26 -10.19
N GLY A 42 7.98 1.41 -10.10
CA GLY A 42 9.38 1.81 -10.07
C GLY A 42 9.86 2.52 -11.33
N ILE A 43 9.32 2.18 -12.51
CA ILE A 43 9.70 2.81 -13.78
C ILE A 43 8.67 3.83 -14.29
N MET A 44 7.44 3.82 -13.74
CA MET A 44 6.35 4.64 -14.25
C MET A 44 6.63 6.14 -14.17
N ILE A 45 7.20 6.61 -13.05
CA ILE A 45 7.48 8.05 -12.90
C ILE A 45 8.44 8.55 -13.99
N TYR A 46 9.49 7.79 -14.31
CA TYR A 46 10.44 8.11 -15.36
C TYR A 46 9.79 8.09 -16.74
N TYR A 47 8.90 7.12 -17.02
CA TYR A 47 8.10 7.08 -18.25
C TYR A 47 7.25 8.34 -18.43
N LEU A 48 6.69 8.86 -17.34
CA LEU A 48 5.84 10.06 -17.41
C LEU A 48 6.65 11.31 -17.76
N TYR A 49 7.81 11.57 -17.10
CA TYR A 49 8.50 12.84 -17.29
C TYR A 49 9.70 12.80 -18.22
N TYR A 50 10.26 11.65 -18.56
CA TYR A 50 11.32 11.58 -19.57
C TYR A 50 10.80 12.05 -20.92
N THR A 51 11.67 12.73 -21.65
CA THR A 51 11.38 13.24 -23.01
C THR A 51 11.20 12.11 -24.02
N ALA A 52 10.56 12.38 -25.14
CA ALA A 52 10.23 11.38 -26.15
C ALA A 52 11.48 10.72 -26.77
N ASP A 53 12.61 11.42 -26.86
CA ASP A 53 13.90 10.86 -27.30
C ASP A 53 14.44 9.80 -26.34
N LYS A 54 14.06 9.86 -25.05
CA LYS A 54 14.34 8.84 -24.03
C LYS A 54 13.21 7.82 -23.89
N GLY A 55 12.21 7.85 -24.75
CA GLY A 55 11.07 6.93 -24.76
C GLY A 55 9.97 7.25 -23.74
N GLY A 56 10.00 8.43 -23.12
CA GLY A 56 8.99 8.89 -22.17
C GLY A 56 7.91 9.77 -22.80
N LEU A 57 6.99 10.25 -21.95
CA LEU A 57 5.85 11.09 -22.37
C LEU A 57 6.14 12.60 -22.35
N GLY A 58 7.25 13.03 -21.76
CA GLY A 58 7.64 14.44 -21.66
C GLY A 58 6.72 15.29 -20.80
N LEU A 59 6.03 14.71 -19.82
CA LEU A 59 5.21 15.49 -18.88
C LEU A 59 6.11 16.29 -17.94
N ASP A 60 5.62 17.42 -17.46
CA ASP A 60 6.29 18.14 -16.38
C ASP A 60 6.42 17.26 -15.13
N LYS A 61 7.54 17.39 -14.40
CA LYS A 61 7.78 16.59 -13.19
C LYS A 61 6.69 16.76 -12.13
N ASP A 62 6.14 17.96 -12.02
CA ASP A 62 5.05 18.28 -11.09
C ASP A 62 3.75 17.53 -11.43
N MET A 63 3.47 17.40 -12.73
CA MET A 63 2.36 16.61 -13.21
C MET A 63 2.62 15.12 -13.01
N ALA A 64 3.81 14.63 -13.38
CA ALA A 64 4.19 13.23 -13.24
C ALA A 64 4.11 12.74 -11.79
N THR A 65 4.72 13.49 -10.86
CA THR A 65 4.68 13.17 -9.42
C THR A 65 3.28 13.25 -8.84
N GLY A 66 2.48 14.24 -9.29
CA GLY A 66 1.08 14.38 -8.92
C GLY A 66 0.23 13.20 -9.35
N VAL A 67 0.42 12.71 -10.58
CA VAL A 67 -0.26 11.51 -11.11
C VAL A 67 0.13 10.27 -10.32
N ILE A 68 1.42 10.07 -10.00
CA ILE A 68 1.89 8.94 -9.19
C ILE A 68 1.28 8.96 -7.79
N GLY A 69 1.27 10.11 -7.12
CA GLY A 69 0.65 10.25 -5.79
C GLY A 69 -0.87 10.00 -5.82
N ALA A 70 -1.57 10.55 -6.81
CA ALA A 70 -3.01 10.31 -7.01
C ALA A 70 -3.30 8.83 -7.31
N TYR A 71 -2.54 8.20 -8.21
CA TYR A 71 -2.65 6.79 -8.53
C TYR A 71 -2.48 5.89 -7.30
N GLY A 72 -1.39 6.09 -6.55
CA GLY A 72 -1.14 5.32 -5.34
C GLY A 72 -2.26 5.47 -4.30
N ALA A 73 -2.82 6.67 -4.15
CA ALA A 73 -3.96 6.91 -3.27
C ALA A 73 -5.23 6.16 -3.74
N VAL A 74 -5.50 6.18 -5.06
CA VAL A 74 -6.63 5.43 -5.64
C VAL A 74 -6.49 3.93 -5.41
N VAL A 75 -5.28 3.35 -5.49
CA VAL A 75 -5.03 1.93 -5.16
C VAL A 75 -5.50 1.60 -3.73
N TYR A 76 -5.19 2.45 -2.75
CA TYR A 76 -5.65 2.24 -1.37
C TYR A 76 -7.17 2.37 -1.22
N LEU A 77 -7.81 3.31 -1.94
CA LEU A 77 -9.27 3.41 -1.97
C LEU A 77 -9.91 2.17 -2.60
N MET A 78 -9.31 1.64 -3.67
CA MET A 78 -9.79 0.41 -4.31
C MET A 78 -9.66 -0.81 -3.40
N THR A 79 -8.78 -0.81 -2.40
CA THR A 79 -8.72 -1.87 -1.38
C THR A 79 -10.03 -1.96 -0.57
N ILE A 80 -10.66 -0.81 -0.28
CA ILE A 80 -11.97 -0.77 0.39
C ILE A 80 -13.05 -1.37 -0.51
N LEU A 81 -13.07 -0.97 -1.77
CA LEU A 81 -14.01 -1.52 -2.77
C LEU A 81 -13.80 -3.03 -2.95
N GLY A 82 -12.56 -3.47 -3.05
CA GLY A 82 -12.18 -4.87 -3.17
C GLY A 82 -12.67 -5.73 -2.00
N GLY A 83 -12.56 -5.21 -0.77
CA GLY A 83 -13.12 -5.87 0.42
C GLY A 83 -14.64 -6.03 0.33
N ILE A 84 -15.37 -4.97 -0.07
CA ILE A 84 -16.82 -5.02 -0.25
C ILE A 84 -17.20 -6.04 -1.34
N LEU A 85 -16.47 -6.07 -2.45
CA LEU A 85 -16.73 -7.05 -3.53
C LEU A 85 -16.53 -8.49 -3.05
N GLY A 86 -15.47 -8.76 -2.28
CA GLY A 86 -15.21 -10.07 -1.69
C GLY A 86 -16.26 -10.50 -0.67
N ASP A 87 -16.59 -9.63 0.28
CA ASP A 87 -17.47 -9.99 1.40
C ASP A 87 -18.95 -10.04 1.02
N ARG A 88 -19.38 -9.23 0.02
CA ARG A 88 -20.80 -8.97 -0.22
C ARG A 88 -21.34 -9.39 -1.58
N LEU A 89 -20.47 -9.56 -2.60
CA LEU A 89 -20.92 -9.75 -3.99
C LEU A 89 -20.38 -11.00 -4.68
N LEU A 90 -19.06 -11.21 -4.68
CA LEU A 90 -18.40 -12.25 -5.50
C LEU A 90 -17.84 -13.41 -4.67
N GLY A 91 -17.54 -13.16 -3.39
CA GLY A 91 -16.70 -14.03 -2.56
C GLY A 91 -15.21 -13.74 -2.74
N PRO A 92 -14.39 -14.02 -1.69
CA PRO A 92 -12.97 -13.64 -1.68
C PRO A 92 -12.18 -14.23 -2.85
N GLU A 93 -12.39 -15.49 -3.16
CA GLU A 93 -11.67 -16.22 -4.21
C GLU A 93 -11.93 -15.65 -5.60
N ARG A 94 -13.21 -15.43 -5.97
CA ARG A 94 -13.56 -14.86 -7.27
C ARG A 94 -13.09 -13.43 -7.42
N THR A 95 -13.18 -12.64 -6.34
CA THR A 95 -12.69 -11.26 -6.34
C THR A 95 -11.19 -11.22 -6.61
N LEU A 96 -10.40 -12.09 -5.95
CA LEU A 96 -8.97 -12.18 -6.20
C LEU A 96 -8.69 -12.58 -7.66
N PHE A 97 -9.38 -13.59 -8.19
CA PHE A 97 -9.16 -14.09 -9.56
C PHE A 97 -9.45 -13.02 -10.62
N TYR A 98 -10.61 -12.37 -10.57
CA TYR A 98 -10.94 -11.30 -11.53
C TYR A 98 -10.06 -10.07 -11.36
N SER A 99 -9.63 -9.78 -10.16
CA SER A 99 -8.66 -8.73 -9.87
C SER A 99 -7.31 -9.01 -10.53
N ALA A 100 -6.82 -10.24 -10.44
CA ALA A 100 -5.57 -10.66 -11.09
C ALA A 100 -5.65 -10.53 -12.63
N ILE A 101 -6.80 -10.87 -13.23
CA ILE A 101 -7.05 -10.64 -14.67
C ILE A 101 -6.99 -9.14 -15.00
N GLY A 102 -7.63 -8.30 -14.17
CA GLY A 102 -7.61 -6.84 -14.34
C GLY A 102 -6.20 -6.27 -14.29
N ILE A 103 -5.38 -6.70 -13.30
CA ILE A 103 -3.97 -6.28 -13.19
C ILE A 103 -3.18 -6.68 -14.42
N MET A 104 -3.32 -7.94 -14.87
CA MET A 104 -2.63 -8.42 -16.07
C MET A 104 -3.01 -7.60 -17.30
N ALA A 105 -4.32 -7.35 -17.51
CA ALA A 105 -4.81 -6.53 -18.62
C ALA A 105 -4.24 -5.09 -18.54
N GLY A 106 -4.11 -4.54 -17.33
CA GLY A 106 -3.50 -3.23 -17.09
C GLY A 106 -2.02 -3.19 -17.52
N HIS A 107 -1.22 -4.18 -17.11
CA HIS A 107 0.19 -4.27 -17.53
C HIS A 107 0.35 -4.51 -19.03
N ILE A 108 -0.53 -5.32 -19.64
CA ILE A 108 -0.56 -5.50 -21.11
C ILE A 108 -0.87 -4.17 -21.78
N SER A 109 -1.83 -3.39 -21.27
CA SER A 109 -2.14 -2.05 -21.82
C SER A 109 -0.93 -1.12 -21.77
N LEU A 110 -0.20 -1.07 -20.65
CA LEU A 110 1.04 -0.29 -20.50
C LEU A 110 2.14 -0.75 -21.47
N SER A 111 2.22 -2.05 -21.73
CA SER A 111 3.23 -2.62 -22.62
C SER A 111 2.95 -2.40 -24.11
N LEU A 112 1.67 -2.46 -24.50
CA LEU A 112 1.29 -2.50 -25.92
C LEU A 112 0.66 -1.20 -26.44
N ILE A 113 0.06 -0.38 -25.57
CA ILE A 113 -0.61 0.85 -25.97
C ILE A 113 0.31 2.03 -25.62
N PRO A 114 0.93 2.70 -26.60
CA PRO A 114 1.82 3.82 -26.33
C PRO A 114 1.06 5.08 -25.88
N GLY A 115 1.75 5.93 -25.15
CA GLY A 115 1.26 7.25 -24.80
C GLY A 115 0.26 7.28 -23.65
N VAL A 116 -0.41 8.41 -23.51
CA VAL A 116 -1.36 8.68 -22.42
C VAL A 116 -2.51 7.66 -22.34
N PRO A 117 -3.11 7.19 -23.45
CA PRO A 117 -4.17 6.19 -23.36
C PRO A 117 -3.74 4.90 -22.68
N GLY A 118 -2.54 4.40 -23.00
CA GLY A 118 -1.99 3.21 -22.34
C GLY A 118 -1.80 3.40 -20.84
N VAL A 119 -1.31 4.59 -20.43
CA VAL A 119 -1.15 4.94 -19.00
C VAL A 119 -2.51 4.99 -18.30
N VAL A 120 -3.49 5.68 -18.84
CA VAL A 120 -4.81 5.83 -18.22
C VAL A 120 -5.49 4.47 -18.05
N ILE A 121 -5.58 3.68 -19.12
CA ILE A 121 -6.21 2.36 -19.08
C ILE A 121 -5.42 1.42 -18.15
N GLY A 122 -4.10 1.41 -18.30
CA GLY A 122 -3.23 0.53 -17.52
C GLY A 122 -3.31 0.83 -16.02
N LEU A 123 -3.12 2.08 -15.62
CA LEU A 123 -3.15 2.46 -14.20
C LEU A 123 -4.53 2.26 -13.57
N LEU A 124 -5.63 2.53 -14.27
CA LEU A 124 -6.98 2.27 -13.77
C LEU A 124 -7.23 0.78 -13.53
N LEU A 125 -6.88 -0.08 -14.50
CA LEU A 125 -7.04 -1.53 -14.38
C LEU A 125 -6.16 -2.10 -13.26
N VAL A 126 -4.90 -1.65 -13.15
CA VAL A 126 -4.01 -2.08 -12.07
C VAL A 126 -4.51 -1.59 -10.72
N ALA A 127 -4.99 -0.34 -10.59
CA ALA A 127 -5.50 0.18 -9.32
C ALA A 127 -6.71 -0.61 -8.82
N ILE A 128 -7.71 -0.84 -9.68
CA ILE A 128 -8.91 -1.60 -9.34
C ILE A 128 -8.55 -3.05 -8.99
N GLY A 129 -7.70 -3.65 -9.81
CA GLY A 129 -7.26 -5.03 -9.61
C GLY A 129 -6.44 -5.21 -8.33
N SER A 130 -5.41 -4.38 -8.11
CA SER A 130 -4.57 -4.47 -6.89
C SER A 130 -5.38 -4.23 -5.62
N GLY A 131 -6.36 -3.32 -5.63
CA GLY A 131 -7.27 -3.14 -4.50
C GLY A 131 -8.05 -4.40 -4.19
N GLY A 132 -8.63 -5.05 -5.20
CA GLY A 132 -9.39 -6.28 -5.04
C GLY A 132 -8.55 -7.48 -4.63
N LEU A 133 -7.36 -7.64 -5.21
CA LEU A 133 -6.45 -8.73 -4.88
C LEU A 133 -5.93 -8.58 -3.45
N LYS A 134 -5.39 -7.42 -3.10
CA LYS A 134 -4.78 -7.14 -1.80
C LYS A 134 -5.72 -7.37 -0.62
N SER A 135 -6.99 -6.94 -0.73
CA SER A 135 -7.97 -7.10 0.34
C SER A 135 -8.37 -8.56 0.55
N ASN A 136 -8.41 -9.37 -0.49
CA ASN A 136 -8.89 -10.75 -0.43
C ASN A 136 -7.79 -11.79 -0.23
N ALA A 137 -6.54 -11.51 -0.61
CA ALA A 137 -5.43 -12.45 -0.45
C ALA A 137 -5.21 -12.86 1.01
N SER A 138 -5.23 -11.90 1.94
CA SER A 138 -5.11 -12.18 3.38
C SER A 138 -6.26 -13.04 3.92
N VAL A 139 -7.48 -12.86 3.39
CA VAL A 139 -8.64 -13.68 3.75
C VAL A 139 -8.44 -15.13 3.30
N LEU A 140 -7.91 -15.32 2.08
CA LEU A 140 -7.60 -16.64 1.55
C LEU A 140 -6.51 -17.34 2.38
N VAL A 141 -5.43 -16.64 2.74
CA VAL A 141 -4.39 -17.21 3.62
C VAL A 141 -4.98 -17.62 4.96
N GLY A 142 -5.78 -16.73 5.57
CA GLY A 142 -6.45 -17.03 6.85
C GLY A 142 -7.35 -18.25 6.80
N SER A 143 -8.01 -18.51 5.67
CA SER A 143 -8.92 -19.65 5.50
C SER A 143 -8.23 -21.00 5.44
N LEU A 144 -6.92 -21.05 5.27
CA LEU A 144 -6.13 -22.30 5.28
C LEU A 144 -5.90 -22.86 6.67
N TYR A 145 -6.21 -22.10 7.72
CA TYR A 145 -5.95 -22.43 9.12
C TYR A 145 -7.23 -22.32 9.92
N SER A 146 -7.39 -23.19 10.92
CA SER A 146 -8.39 -23.00 11.97
C SER A 146 -7.98 -21.83 12.89
N ASP A 147 -8.96 -21.26 13.61
CA ASP A 147 -8.71 -20.09 14.48
C ASP A 147 -7.64 -20.35 15.56
N ASN A 148 -7.48 -21.60 15.99
CA ASN A 148 -6.52 -22.01 17.02
C ASN A 148 -5.30 -22.74 16.45
N ASP A 149 -5.07 -22.76 15.14
CA ASP A 149 -3.90 -23.41 14.53
C ASP A 149 -2.62 -22.60 14.88
N PRO A 150 -1.66 -23.19 15.64
CA PRO A 150 -0.43 -22.50 16.01
C PRO A 150 0.47 -22.14 14.83
N ARG A 151 0.24 -22.74 13.65
CA ARG A 151 1.00 -22.46 12.42
C ARG A 151 0.49 -21.24 11.67
N ARG A 152 -0.68 -20.69 12.04
CA ARG A 152 -1.33 -19.58 11.31
C ARG A 152 -0.40 -18.37 11.16
N ASP A 153 0.22 -17.92 12.25
CA ASP A 153 1.10 -16.74 12.22
C ASP A 153 2.36 -16.98 11.38
N ALA A 154 2.93 -18.19 11.45
CA ALA A 154 4.06 -18.57 10.60
C ALA A 154 3.65 -18.62 9.12
N GLY A 155 2.44 -19.07 8.79
CA GLY A 155 1.89 -19.04 7.43
C GLY A 155 1.76 -17.63 6.88
N PHE A 156 1.26 -16.68 7.69
CA PHE A 156 1.24 -15.26 7.30
C PHE A 156 2.65 -14.68 7.14
N THR A 157 3.62 -15.11 7.93
CA THR A 157 5.01 -14.70 7.77
C THR A 157 5.59 -15.17 6.44
N ILE A 158 5.35 -16.41 6.04
CA ILE A 158 5.75 -16.95 4.73
C ILE A 158 5.10 -16.13 3.61
N PHE A 159 3.80 -15.87 3.71
CA PHE A 159 3.08 -15.04 2.75
C PHE A 159 3.68 -13.63 2.62
N TYR A 160 4.05 -13.01 3.74
CA TYR A 160 4.70 -11.69 3.78
C TYR A 160 6.10 -11.70 3.14
N ILE A 161 6.86 -12.80 3.26
CA ILE A 161 8.13 -12.98 2.53
C ILE A 161 7.88 -12.95 1.02
N GLY A 162 6.80 -13.57 0.53
CA GLY A 162 6.41 -13.51 -0.88
C GLY A 162 6.17 -12.08 -1.37
N ILE A 163 5.44 -11.27 -0.60
CA ILE A 163 5.21 -9.85 -0.87
C ILE A 163 6.53 -9.10 -1.08
N ASN A 164 7.47 -9.25 -0.15
CA ASN A 164 8.74 -8.52 -0.18
C ASN A 164 9.70 -9.06 -1.25
N THR A 165 9.65 -10.37 -1.54
CA THR A 165 10.40 -10.95 -2.66
C THR A 165 9.95 -10.36 -3.99
N GLY A 166 8.63 -10.25 -4.20
CA GLY A 166 8.07 -9.59 -5.38
C GLY A 166 8.46 -8.11 -5.46
N ALA A 167 8.35 -7.39 -4.35
CA ALA A 167 8.71 -5.98 -4.26
C ALA A 167 10.20 -5.72 -4.50
N LEU A 168 11.08 -6.66 -4.13
CA LEU A 168 12.51 -6.60 -4.41
C LEU A 168 12.82 -6.87 -5.88
N LEU A 169 12.31 -7.97 -6.43
CA LEU A 169 12.65 -8.42 -7.78
C LEU A 169 11.98 -7.59 -8.88
N GLY A 170 10.80 -7.00 -8.58
CA GLY A 170 10.04 -6.23 -9.54
C GLY A 170 10.85 -5.08 -10.15
N PRO A 171 11.27 -4.08 -9.36
CA PRO A 171 12.03 -2.94 -9.89
C PRO A 171 13.35 -3.35 -10.55
N ILE A 172 14.01 -4.41 -10.06
CA ILE A 172 15.27 -4.91 -10.65
C ILE A 172 15.03 -5.39 -12.08
N LEU A 173 14.05 -6.29 -12.28
CA LEU A 173 13.84 -6.90 -13.60
C LEU A 173 13.12 -5.94 -14.57
N THR A 174 12.18 -5.12 -14.10
CA THR A 174 11.54 -4.12 -14.96
C THR A 174 12.50 -2.99 -15.34
N GLY A 175 13.40 -2.58 -14.43
CA GLY A 175 14.45 -1.62 -14.70
C GLY A 175 15.48 -2.18 -15.70
N TRP A 176 15.85 -3.44 -15.58
CA TRP A 176 16.66 -4.11 -16.57
C TRP A 176 15.97 -4.13 -17.95
N GLY A 177 14.68 -4.49 -17.99
CA GLY A 177 13.89 -4.45 -19.22
C GLY A 177 13.83 -3.05 -19.83
N TRP A 178 13.62 -2.02 -18.99
CA TRP A 178 13.67 -0.62 -19.43
C TRP A 178 15.04 -0.25 -20.02
N SER A 179 16.14 -0.58 -19.35
CA SER A 179 17.49 -0.28 -19.84
C SER A 179 17.84 -1.02 -21.13
N PHE A 180 17.31 -2.24 -21.34
CA PHE A 180 17.60 -3.08 -22.49
C PHE A 180 16.72 -2.76 -23.71
N GLY A 181 15.42 -2.48 -23.52
CA GLY A 181 14.46 -2.34 -24.63
C GLY A 181 13.37 -1.28 -24.40
N GLY A 182 13.61 -0.32 -23.50
CA GLY A 182 12.71 0.79 -23.22
C GLY A 182 11.57 0.46 -22.25
N PHE A 183 10.81 1.48 -21.89
CA PHE A 183 9.74 1.39 -20.86
C PHE A 183 8.70 0.30 -21.16
N HIS A 184 8.30 0.16 -22.43
CA HIS A 184 7.27 -0.81 -22.82
C HIS A 184 7.74 -2.26 -22.59
N LEU A 185 9.04 -2.56 -22.76
CA LEU A 185 9.58 -3.87 -22.37
C LEU A 185 9.58 -4.05 -20.84
N GLY A 186 9.93 -3.02 -20.08
CA GLY A 186 9.83 -3.04 -18.62
C GLY A 186 8.40 -3.36 -18.14
N PHE A 187 7.39 -2.69 -18.68
CA PHE A 187 5.97 -2.98 -18.40
C PHE A 187 5.56 -4.38 -18.89
N GLY A 188 6.13 -4.84 -20.02
CA GLY A 188 5.91 -6.19 -20.54
C GLY A 188 6.41 -7.27 -19.58
N LEU A 189 7.57 -7.08 -18.95
CA LEU A 189 8.06 -8.00 -17.92
C LEU A 189 7.14 -8.06 -16.70
N ALA A 190 6.54 -6.92 -16.30
CA ALA A 190 5.52 -6.91 -15.26
C ALA A 190 4.27 -7.73 -15.69
N ALA A 191 3.84 -7.59 -16.95
CA ALA A 191 2.73 -8.39 -17.51
C ALA A 191 3.04 -9.89 -17.51
N VAL A 192 4.25 -10.28 -17.91
CA VAL A 192 4.71 -11.69 -17.92
C VAL A 192 4.71 -12.27 -16.50
N GLY A 193 5.24 -11.52 -15.52
CA GLY A 193 5.21 -11.95 -14.13
C GLY A 193 3.79 -12.15 -13.60
N MET A 194 2.89 -11.19 -13.87
CA MET A 194 1.48 -11.31 -13.47
C MET A 194 0.78 -12.47 -14.18
N ALA A 195 1.08 -12.71 -15.46
CA ALA A 195 0.54 -13.85 -16.21
C ALA A 195 0.99 -15.18 -15.61
N ALA A 196 2.26 -15.32 -15.20
CA ALA A 196 2.77 -16.51 -14.54
C ALA A 196 2.00 -16.80 -13.23
N GLY A 197 1.81 -15.79 -12.39
CA GLY A 197 1.02 -15.91 -11.16
C GLY A 197 -0.44 -16.27 -11.43
N LEU A 198 -1.07 -15.62 -12.41
CA LEU A 198 -2.47 -15.87 -12.77
C LEU A 198 -2.68 -17.27 -13.34
N ILE A 199 -1.81 -17.76 -14.23
CA ILE A 199 -1.90 -19.10 -14.78
C ILE A 199 -1.79 -20.16 -13.67
N GLN A 200 -0.78 -20.03 -12.80
CA GLN A 200 -0.61 -20.92 -11.66
C GLN A 200 -1.86 -20.91 -10.76
N TYR A 201 -2.37 -19.72 -10.43
CA TYR A 201 -3.56 -19.59 -9.60
C TYR A 201 -4.79 -20.20 -10.27
N ALA A 202 -5.02 -19.94 -11.55
CA ALA A 202 -6.15 -20.48 -12.31
C ALA A 202 -6.17 -22.01 -12.30
N LEU A 203 -5.01 -22.66 -12.40
CA LEU A 203 -4.88 -24.13 -12.40
C LEU A 203 -5.13 -24.76 -11.02
N THR A 204 -4.95 -24.00 -9.93
CA THR A 204 -4.92 -24.56 -8.57
C THR A 204 -6.03 -24.02 -7.66
N ARG A 205 -6.71 -22.94 -8.03
CA ARG A 205 -7.71 -22.23 -7.21
C ARG A 205 -8.85 -23.11 -6.67
N ASN A 206 -9.23 -24.15 -7.42
CA ASN A 206 -10.29 -25.08 -7.01
C ASN A 206 -9.91 -25.94 -5.79
N ASN A 207 -8.63 -25.98 -5.42
CA ASN A 207 -8.14 -26.69 -4.24
C ASN A 207 -8.21 -25.84 -2.95
N LEU A 208 -8.68 -24.59 -3.04
CA LEU A 208 -8.94 -23.75 -1.86
C LEU A 208 -10.16 -24.28 -1.10
N PRO A 209 -10.25 -23.98 0.22
CA PRO A 209 -11.41 -24.36 1.04
C PRO A 209 -12.73 -23.87 0.42
N ALA A 210 -13.79 -24.68 0.50
CA ALA A 210 -15.09 -24.33 -0.05
C ALA A 210 -15.67 -23.00 0.49
N SER A 211 -15.32 -22.64 1.73
CA SER A 211 -15.78 -21.41 2.39
C SER A 211 -15.42 -20.14 1.62
N VAL A 212 -14.29 -20.08 0.93
CA VAL A 212 -13.83 -18.87 0.22
C VAL A 212 -14.47 -18.69 -1.16
N HIS A 213 -15.15 -19.71 -1.67
CA HIS A 213 -15.91 -19.63 -2.92
C HIS A 213 -17.32 -19.04 -2.75
N HIS A 214 -17.75 -18.85 -1.50
CA HIS A 214 -19.06 -18.33 -1.16
C HIS A 214 -18.99 -16.91 -0.59
N VAL A 215 -20.05 -16.15 -0.80
CA VAL A 215 -20.22 -14.82 -0.24
C VAL A 215 -20.65 -14.96 1.22
N GLY A 216 -19.84 -14.45 2.16
CA GLY A 216 -20.11 -14.61 3.60
C GLY A 216 -21.37 -13.89 4.06
N THR A 217 -21.56 -12.65 3.64
CA THR A 217 -22.72 -11.82 4.00
C THR A 217 -23.27 -11.10 2.77
N PRO A 218 -24.05 -11.79 1.92
CA PRO A 218 -24.49 -11.23 0.64
C PRO A 218 -25.39 -10.01 0.81
N PHE A 219 -25.24 -9.04 -0.08
CA PHE A 219 -26.15 -7.91 -0.16
C PHE A 219 -27.58 -8.36 -0.49
N THR A 220 -28.56 -7.74 0.17
CA THR A 220 -29.97 -7.82 -0.26
C THR A 220 -30.16 -7.16 -1.63
N GLY A 221 -31.29 -7.44 -2.30
CA GLY A 221 -31.58 -6.82 -3.61
C GLY A 221 -31.54 -5.28 -3.57
N ALA A 222 -32.08 -4.67 -2.50
CA ALA A 222 -32.04 -3.22 -2.33
C ALA A 222 -30.61 -2.69 -2.11
N GLN A 223 -29.79 -3.39 -1.34
CA GLN A 223 -28.39 -3.02 -1.11
C GLN A 223 -27.55 -3.13 -2.39
N LYS A 224 -27.77 -4.19 -3.20
CA LYS A 224 -27.10 -4.33 -4.52
C LYS A 224 -27.43 -3.16 -5.44
N ARG A 225 -28.72 -2.79 -5.53
CA ARG A 225 -29.15 -1.64 -6.32
C ARG A 225 -28.52 -0.34 -5.85
N ASN A 226 -28.55 -0.08 -4.54
CA ASN A 226 -27.98 1.16 -3.98
C ASN A 226 -26.45 1.22 -4.20
N PHE A 227 -25.75 0.11 -4.05
CA PHE A 227 -24.32 0.02 -4.34
C PHE A 227 -24.02 0.26 -5.81
N ALA A 228 -24.77 -0.34 -6.73
CA ALA A 228 -24.63 -0.11 -8.16
C ALA A 228 -24.91 1.35 -8.54
N LEU A 229 -25.97 1.95 -7.99
CA LEU A 229 -26.29 3.37 -8.21
C LEU A 229 -25.19 4.29 -7.68
N ALA A 230 -24.60 3.98 -6.53
CA ALA A 230 -23.48 4.73 -5.97
C ALA A 230 -22.23 4.65 -6.89
N LEU A 231 -21.89 3.47 -7.40
CA LEU A 231 -20.79 3.30 -8.36
C LEU A 231 -21.05 4.04 -9.66
N ILE A 232 -22.27 3.93 -10.22
CA ILE A 232 -22.65 4.67 -11.43
C ILE A 232 -22.56 6.19 -11.17
N GLY A 233 -23.06 6.66 -10.02
CA GLY A 233 -22.96 8.06 -9.62
C GLY A 233 -21.52 8.57 -9.58
N VAL A 234 -20.60 7.79 -9.00
CA VAL A 234 -19.16 8.14 -8.97
C VAL A 234 -18.59 8.21 -10.39
N VAL A 235 -18.87 7.22 -11.24
CA VAL A 235 -18.40 7.20 -12.64
C VAL A 235 -18.95 8.39 -13.41
N VAL A 236 -20.24 8.72 -13.26
CA VAL A 236 -20.89 9.86 -13.92
C VAL A 236 -20.25 11.19 -13.46
N ILE A 237 -20.03 11.37 -12.16
CA ILE A 237 -19.39 12.57 -11.60
C ILE A 237 -17.99 12.73 -12.19
N ILE A 238 -17.17 11.67 -12.16
CA ILE A 238 -15.83 11.70 -12.74
C ILE A 238 -15.88 12.00 -14.23
N GLY A 239 -16.81 11.36 -14.98
CA GLY A 239 -17.02 11.61 -16.40
C GLY A 239 -17.39 13.07 -16.71
N ILE A 240 -18.27 13.68 -15.90
CA ILE A 240 -18.62 15.09 -16.01
C ILE A 240 -17.41 15.99 -15.74
N LEU A 241 -16.66 15.73 -14.66
CA LEU A 241 -15.49 16.51 -14.28
C LEU A 241 -14.39 16.47 -15.37
N LEU A 242 -14.17 15.30 -15.98
CA LEU A 242 -13.25 15.13 -17.10
C LEU A 242 -13.78 15.78 -18.37
N GLY A 243 -15.05 15.55 -18.71
CA GLY A 243 -15.68 16.08 -19.93
C GLY A 243 -15.83 17.60 -19.94
N THR A 244 -15.98 18.22 -18.78
CA THR A 244 -16.02 19.69 -18.62
C THR A 244 -14.62 20.33 -18.52
N GLY A 245 -13.54 19.54 -18.43
CA GLY A 245 -12.19 20.04 -18.22
C GLY A 245 -11.92 20.57 -16.79
N LEU A 246 -12.86 20.39 -15.85
CA LEU A 246 -12.65 20.75 -14.45
C LEU A 246 -11.61 19.84 -13.78
N MET A 247 -11.56 18.56 -14.17
CA MET A 247 -10.53 17.61 -13.75
C MET A 247 -9.57 17.38 -14.91
N THR A 248 -8.30 17.68 -14.69
CA THR A 248 -7.19 17.52 -15.63
C THR A 248 -6.07 16.72 -14.96
N ALA A 249 -5.06 16.29 -15.73
CA ALA A 249 -3.90 15.60 -15.17
C ALA A 249 -3.16 16.46 -14.12
N ASP A 250 -3.06 17.78 -14.33
CA ASP A 250 -2.42 18.72 -13.40
C ASP A 250 -3.09 18.79 -12.04
N ASN A 251 -4.43 18.83 -12.02
CA ASN A 251 -5.19 19.01 -10.79
C ASN A 251 -5.78 17.72 -10.25
N LEU A 252 -5.49 16.56 -10.87
CA LEU A 252 -5.98 15.25 -10.44
C LEU A 252 -5.67 14.97 -8.95
N LYS A 253 -4.45 15.29 -8.52
CA LYS A 253 -4.02 15.17 -7.12
C LYS A 253 -4.93 15.94 -6.15
N ASN A 254 -5.39 17.12 -6.54
CA ASN A 254 -6.26 17.97 -5.70
C ASN A 254 -7.67 17.37 -5.58
N TRP A 255 -8.23 16.84 -6.68
CA TRP A 255 -9.52 16.15 -6.67
C TRP A 255 -9.48 14.88 -5.83
N VAL A 256 -8.46 14.06 -6.02
CA VAL A 256 -8.29 12.82 -5.24
C VAL A 256 -8.14 13.13 -3.74
N MET A 257 -7.32 14.13 -3.40
CA MET A 257 -7.16 14.61 -2.01
C MET A 257 -8.49 15.08 -1.42
N GLY A 258 -9.25 15.88 -2.17
CA GLY A 258 -10.58 16.37 -1.75
C GLY A 258 -11.57 15.23 -1.51
N PHE A 259 -11.65 14.24 -2.39
CA PHE A 259 -12.53 13.08 -2.23
C PHE A 259 -12.14 12.24 -1.01
N ILE A 260 -10.84 12.03 -0.77
CA ILE A 260 -10.36 11.30 0.42
C ILE A 260 -10.73 12.06 1.69
N PHE A 261 -10.51 13.37 1.71
CA PHE A 261 -10.78 14.21 2.88
C PHE A 261 -12.28 14.23 3.22
N ILE A 262 -13.13 14.45 2.23
CA ILE A 262 -14.59 14.42 2.38
C ILE A 262 -15.05 13.04 2.83
N GLY A 263 -14.52 11.97 2.23
CA GLY A 263 -14.83 10.60 2.59
C GLY A 263 -14.42 10.27 4.03
N ALA A 264 -13.24 10.70 4.47
CA ALA A 264 -12.79 10.52 5.84
C ALA A 264 -13.69 11.27 6.85
N ILE A 265 -14.03 12.53 6.56
CA ILE A 265 -14.99 13.29 7.39
C ILE A 265 -16.33 12.58 7.46
N ALA A 266 -16.88 12.14 6.33
CA ALA A 266 -18.16 11.43 6.27
C ALA A 266 -18.14 10.15 7.13
N LEU A 267 -17.05 9.37 7.08
CA LEU A 267 -16.89 8.18 7.92
C LEU A 267 -16.80 8.51 9.41
N PHE A 268 -16.06 9.56 9.79
CA PHE A 268 -16.01 10.02 11.18
C PHE A 268 -17.41 10.47 11.66
N VAL A 269 -18.08 11.34 10.90
CA VAL A 269 -19.41 11.83 11.25
C VAL A 269 -20.39 10.67 11.37
N GLN A 270 -20.41 9.75 10.43
CA GLN A 270 -21.27 8.57 10.46
C GLN A 270 -21.08 7.77 11.76
N MET A 271 -19.84 7.45 12.14
CA MET A 271 -19.59 6.67 13.36
C MET A 271 -19.84 7.46 14.64
N LEU A 272 -19.61 8.78 14.65
CA LEU A 272 -19.84 9.61 15.84
C LEU A 272 -21.33 9.92 16.08
N THR A 273 -22.16 9.91 15.03
CA THR A 273 -23.61 10.24 15.12
C THR A 273 -24.51 9.00 15.11
N ALA A 274 -23.98 7.83 14.77
CA ALA A 274 -24.76 6.60 14.68
C ALA A 274 -25.40 6.23 16.04
N LYS A 275 -26.66 5.80 16.02
CA LYS A 275 -27.42 5.46 17.23
C LYS A 275 -26.97 4.14 17.87
N ASP A 276 -26.41 3.25 17.07
CA ASP A 276 -25.91 1.93 17.45
C ASP A 276 -24.46 1.94 17.97
N VAL A 277 -23.84 3.12 18.08
CA VAL A 277 -22.50 3.34 18.63
C VAL A 277 -22.60 3.86 20.06
N THR A 278 -21.98 3.15 21.00
CA THR A 278 -21.96 3.49 22.42
C THR A 278 -21.07 4.71 22.71
N SER A 279 -21.23 5.34 23.88
CA SER A 279 -20.40 6.48 24.31
C SER A 279 -18.91 6.13 24.36
N ASP A 280 -18.55 4.92 24.82
CA ASP A 280 -17.15 4.48 24.88
C ASP A 280 -16.58 4.24 23.47
N GLU A 281 -17.38 3.68 22.56
CA GLU A 281 -16.97 3.51 21.17
C GLU A 281 -16.79 4.86 20.46
N ARG A 282 -17.67 5.85 20.70
CA ARG A 282 -17.50 7.22 20.20
C ARG A 282 -16.21 7.86 20.71
N SER A 283 -15.89 7.66 22.01
CA SER A 283 -14.62 8.11 22.58
C SER A 283 -13.42 7.50 21.85
N ARG A 284 -13.48 6.20 21.51
CA ARG A 284 -12.44 5.50 20.74
C ARG A 284 -12.31 6.05 19.32
N VAL A 285 -13.41 6.30 18.62
CA VAL A 285 -13.40 6.93 17.29
C VAL A 285 -12.80 8.32 17.35
N THR A 286 -13.12 9.12 18.37
CA THR A 286 -12.52 10.45 18.59
C THR A 286 -11.02 10.35 18.84
N ALA A 287 -10.56 9.36 19.62
CA ALA A 287 -9.14 9.09 19.85
C ALA A 287 -8.39 8.77 18.55
N PHE A 288 -9.05 8.26 17.52
CA PHE A 288 -8.45 7.94 16.24
C PHE A 288 -8.17 9.18 15.38
N ILE A 289 -8.81 10.34 15.62
CA ILE A 289 -8.58 11.55 14.82
C ILE A 289 -7.11 11.99 14.81
N PRO A 290 -6.43 12.23 15.96
CA PRO A 290 -5.01 12.59 15.94
C PRO A 290 -4.12 11.49 15.38
N LEU A 291 -4.50 10.23 15.52
CA LEU A 291 -3.76 9.09 14.95
C LEU A 291 -3.94 8.98 13.43
N TRP A 292 -5.12 9.33 12.92
CA TRP A 292 -5.37 9.43 11.48
C TRP A 292 -4.48 10.51 10.83
N ILE A 293 -4.38 11.68 11.47
CA ILE A 293 -3.51 12.77 11.02
C ILE A 293 -2.04 12.32 11.05
N ALA A 294 -1.60 11.75 12.17
CA ALA A 294 -0.25 11.23 12.33
C ALA A 294 0.11 10.18 11.28
N ASN A 295 -0.82 9.25 10.98
CA ASN A 295 -0.65 8.24 9.96
C ASN A 295 -0.55 8.85 8.55
N ALA A 296 -1.40 9.83 8.24
CA ALA A 296 -1.35 10.53 6.94
C ALA A 296 -0.03 11.28 6.77
N VAL A 297 0.47 11.96 7.79
CA VAL A 297 1.78 12.66 7.75
C VAL A 297 2.93 11.66 7.58
N PHE A 298 2.90 10.53 8.30
CA PHE A 298 3.90 9.48 8.13
C PHE A 298 3.95 8.97 6.68
N TRP A 299 2.80 8.57 6.13
CA TRP A 299 2.72 8.05 4.78
C TRP A 299 3.01 9.12 3.72
N ALA A 300 2.80 10.42 4.01
CA ALA A 300 3.17 11.50 3.10
C ALA A 300 4.69 11.58 2.87
N LEU A 301 5.50 11.32 3.89
CA LEU A 301 6.94 11.24 3.73
C LEU A 301 7.39 9.89 3.15
N TYR A 302 6.86 8.80 3.70
CA TYR A 302 7.24 7.46 3.29
C TYR A 302 7.01 7.20 1.79
N GLN A 303 5.86 7.64 1.26
CA GLN A 303 5.50 7.44 -0.15
C GLN A 303 6.29 8.35 -1.11
N GLN A 304 7.10 9.29 -0.60
CA GLN A 304 7.99 10.08 -1.45
C GLN A 304 9.08 9.23 -2.14
N GLN A 305 9.28 7.98 -1.73
CA GLN A 305 10.14 7.06 -2.47
C GLN A 305 9.70 6.88 -3.94
N PHE A 306 8.40 7.05 -4.26
CA PHE A 306 7.85 6.97 -5.61
C PHE A 306 7.67 8.33 -6.29
N THR A 307 7.95 9.43 -5.61
CA THR A 307 7.82 10.80 -6.12
C THR A 307 9.13 11.56 -5.98
N VAL A 308 9.32 12.33 -4.93
CA VAL A 308 10.51 13.18 -4.74
C VAL A 308 11.82 12.39 -4.69
N MET A 309 11.85 11.27 -3.95
CA MET A 309 13.08 10.47 -3.86
C MET A 309 13.42 9.78 -5.18
N ALA A 310 12.41 9.43 -6.01
CA ALA A 310 12.65 8.89 -7.34
C ALA A 310 13.26 9.96 -8.26
N VAL A 311 12.77 11.21 -8.22
CA VAL A 311 13.38 12.34 -8.95
C VAL A 311 14.79 12.62 -8.42
N TYR A 312 14.97 12.65 -7.10
CA TYR A 312 16.29 12.80 -6.47
C TYR A 312 17.24 11.69 -6.91
N SER A 313 16.75 10.46 -7.01
CA SER A 313 17.52 9.30 -7.46
C SER A 313 18.06 9.47 -8.87
N ASP A 314 17.25 10.01 -9.77
CA ASP A 314 17.64 10.25 -11.16
C ASP A 314 18.61 11.43 -11.33
N GLU A 315 18.38 12.52 -10.58
CA GLU A 315 19.10 13.77 -10.78
C GLU A 315 20.38 13.91 -9.96
N ARG A 316 20.44 13.26 -8.78
CA ARG A 316 21.46 13.51 -7.77
C ARG A 316 22.34 12.30 -7.46
N LEU A 317 21.82 11.07 -7.57
CA LEU A 317 22.57 9.89 -7.19
C LEU A 317 23.52 9.41 -8.28
N ASN A 318 24.71 9.03 -7.85
CA ASN A 318 25.66 8.38 -8.73
C ASN A 318 25.42 6.88 -8.76
N TRP A 319 24.77 6.41 -9.82
CA TRP A 319 24.45 5.00 -10.03
C TRP A 319 25.59 4.20 -10.70
N ASN A 320 26.76 4.79 -10.91
CA ASN A 320 27.93 4.04 -11.35
C ASN A 320 28.55 3.33 -10.13
N ILE A 321 28.26 2.05 -10.00
CA ILE A 321 28.74 1.20 -8.90
C ILE A 321 29.70 0.16 -9.48
N LEU A 322 30.96 0.20 -9.09
CA LEU A 322 32.01 -0.70 -9.55
C LEU A 322 32.16 -0.74 -11.09
N GLY A 323 31.94 0.38 -11.77
CA GLY A 323 32.03 0.49 -13.23
C GLY A 323 30.76 0.03 -13.98
N MET A 324 29.70 -0.35 -13.28
CA MET A 324 28.39 -0.68 -13.85
C MET A 324 27.44 0.50 -13.65
N GLU A 325 26.84 0.99 -14.72
CA GLU A 325 25.81 2.01 -14.66
C GLU A 325 24.47 1.34 -14.38
N LEU A 326 23.92 1.61 -13.20
CA LEU A 326 22.66 1.04 -12.74
C LEU A 326 21.51 2.02 -12.97
N SER A 327 20.29 1.49 -13.04
CA SER A 327 19.08 2.29 -13.27
C SER A 327 18.59 2.96 -11.97
N PRO A 328 18.15 4.24 -12.00
CA PRO A 328 17.70 4.98 -10.83
C PRO A 328 16.45 4.37 -10.14
N ASN A 329 15.68 3.56 -10.84
CA ASN A 329 14.51 2.88 -10.25
C ASN A 329 14.87 1.83 -9.19
N LEU A 330 16.15 1.42 -9.09
CA LEU A 330 16.62 0.50 -8.06
C LEU A 330 16.47 1.02 -6.64
N ILE A 331 16.26 2.33 -6.46
CA ILE A 331 15.87 2.91 -5.17
C ILE A 331 14.68 2.17 -4.54
N ASN A 332 13.73 1.71 -5.37
CA ASN A 332 12.53 1.03 -4.90
C ASN A 332 12.77 -0.41 -4.42
N SER A 333 13.94 -0.99 -4.73
CA SER A 333 14.33 -2.33 -4.26
C SER A 333 15.03 -2.31 -2.90
N ILE A 334 15.47 -1.15 -2.41
CA ILE A 334 16.26 -1.03 -1.17
C ILE A 334 15.40 -1.32 0.06
N ASN A 335 14.22 -0.72 0.15
CA ASN A 335 13.32 -0.91 1.30
C ASN A 335 12.90 -2.37 1.52
N PRO A 336 12.46 -3.15 0.50
CA PRO A 336 12.12 -4.56 0.67
C PRO A 336 13.25 -5.42 1.25
N ILE A 337 14.50 -5.12 0.92
CA ILE A 337 15.67 -5.79 1.52
C ILE A 337 15.68 -5.60 3.02
N PHE A 338 15.54 -4.36 3.48
CA PHE A 338 15.55 -4.06 4.90
C PHE A 338 14.34 -4.63 5.64
N ILE A 339 13.16 -4.64 5.01
CA ILE A 339 11.98 -5.26 5.61
C ILE A 339 12.19 -6.77 5.82
N VAL A 340 12.76 -7.48 4.86
CA VAL A 340 13.04 -8.92 5.00
C VAL A 340 14.04 -9.18 6.13
N ILE A 341 15.11 -8.37 6.22
CA ILE A 341 16.15 -8.54 7.24
C ILE A 341 15.63 -8.15 8.62
N PHE A 342 15.04 -6.99 8.77
CA PHE A 342 14.69 -6.41 10.08
C PHE A 342 13.27 -6.73 10.54
N GLY A 343 12.34 -7.10 9.66
CA GLY A 343 10.96 -7.41 10.02
C GLY A 343 10.85 -8.55 11.02
N ALA A 344 11.61 -9.64 10.82
CA ALA A 344 11.67 -10.75 11.77
C ALA A 344 12.30 -10.32 13.13
N MET A 345 13.32 -9.48 13.11
CA MET A 345 13.97 -8.96 14.32
C MET A 345 12.99 -8.07 15.11
N PHE A 346 12.24 -7.19 14.45
CA PHE A 346 11.22 -6.36 15.11
C PHE A 346 10.07 -7.18 15.65
N SER A 347 9.61 -8.19 14.93
CA SER A 347 8.59 -9.12 15.43
C SER A 347 9.06 -9.84 16.71
N ALA A 348 10.28 -10.36 16.72
CA ALA A 348 10.88 -11.00 17.90
C ALA A 348 11.04 -10.00 19.06
N LEU A 349 11.43 -8.75 18.78
CA LEU A 349 11.56 -7.69 19.78
C LEU A 349 10.21 -7.37 20.44
N TRP A 350 9.16 -7.19 19.64
CA TRP A 350 7.81 -6.93 20.16
C TRP A 350 7.31 -8.11 21.01
N THR A 351 7.51 -9.34 20.56
CA THR A 351 7.14 -10.55 21.31
C THR A 351 7.87 -10.63 22.65
N LYS A 352 9.19 -10.36 22.64
CA LYS A 352 10.01 -10.38 23.86
C LYS A 352 9.61 -9.30 24.88
N TRP A 353 9.20 -8.13 24.40
CA TRP A 353 8.78 -7.03 25.29
C TRP A 353 7.36 -7.27 25.86
N GLY A 354 6.50 -8.00 25.17
CA GLY A 354 5.15 -8.33 25.65
C GLY A 354 4.42 -7.09 26.18
N ASP A 355 3.97 -7.12 27.44
CA ASP A 355 3.27 -6.01 28.09
C ASP A 355 4.13 -4.76 28.37
N ARG A 356 5.46 -4.87 28.24
CA ARG A 356 6.39 -3.74 28.41
C ARG A 356 6.54 -2.89 27.15
N GLN A 357 5.86 -3.25 26.08
CA GLN A 357 5.90 -2.47 24.83
C GLN A 357 5.40 -1.03 25.07
N PRO A 358 5.99 -0.02 24.41
CA PRO A 358 5.44 1.32 24.41
C PRO A 358 3.98 1.30 23.91
N VAL A 359 3.15 2.15 24.49
CA VAL A 359 1.76 2.30 24.03
C VAL A 359 1.71 2.76 22.58
N THR A 360 0.63 2.42 21.87
CA THR A 360 0.49 2.66 20.43
C THR A 360 0.72 4.12 20.04
N THR A 361 0.22 5.09 20.82
CA THR A 361 0.43 6.52 20.56
C THR A 361 1.91 6.92 20.59
N LEU A 362 2.73 6.32 21.46
CA LEU A 362 4.17 6.56 21.53
C LEU A 362 4.91 5.92 20.34
N LYS A 363 4.45 4.76 19.85
CA LYS A 363 5.01 4.15 18.64
C LYS A 363 4.78 5.03 17.42
N PHE A 364 3.58 5.59 17.26
CA PHE A 364 3.28 6.56 16.19
C PHE A 364 4.16 7.82 16.31
N SER A 365 4.28 8.38 17.53
CA SER A 365 5.15 9.53 17.78
C SER A 365 6.61 9.23 17.41
N ALA A 366 7.16 8.10 17.86
CA ALA A 366 8.53 7.69 17.56
C ALA A 366 8.76 7.51 16.05
N ALA A 367 7.83 6.85 15.34
CA ALA A 367 7.93 6.66 13.90
C ALA A 367 7.96 7.99 13.13
N LEU A 368 7.12 8.97 13.52
CA LEU A 368 7.12 10.32 12.94
C LEU A 368 8.45 11.05 13.18
N ILE A 369 8.98 10.98 14.39
CA ILE A 369 10.27 11.63 14.70
C ILE A 369 11.38 10.97 13.89
N ILE A 370 11.43 9.63 13.83
CA ILE A 370 12.47 8.89 13.10
C ILE A 370 12.42 9.20 11.60
N ILE A 371 11.25 9.18 10.97
CA ILE A 371 11.15 9.48 9.53
C ILE A 371 11.46 10.96 9.24
N GLY A 372 11.09 11.88 10.13
CA GLY A 372 11.46 13.28 10.01
C GLY A 372 12.97 13.50 10.07
N LEU A 373 13.66 12.78 10.98
CA LEU A 373 15.13 12.77 11.07
C LEU A 373 15.76 12.17 9.79
N ALA A 374 15.15 11.13 9.20
CA ALA A 374 15.61 10.57 7.93
C ALA A 374 15.63 11.63 6.82
N PHE A 375 14.62 12.50 6.76
CA PHE A 375 14.59 13.61 5.80
C PHE A 375 15.66 14.67 6.06
N TRP A 376 16.09 14.88 7.30
CA TRP A 376 17.21 15.76 7.58
C TRP A 376 18.57 15.19 7.18
N ILE A 377 18.70 13.87 6.97
CA ILE A 377 19.93 13.30 6.43
C ILE A 377 20.19 13.80 5.01
N PHE A 378 19.15 14.08 4.19
CA PHE A 378 19.32 14.71 2.87
C PHE A 378 20.07 16.04 2.95
N LEU A 379 19.90 16.83 4.02
CA LEU A 379 20.56 18.11 4.20
C LEU A 379 22.09 17.99 4.28
N THR A 380 22.60 16.83 4.71
CA THR A 380 24.07 16.59 4.74
C THR A 380 24.67 16.47 3.34
N GLN A 381 23.83 16.25 2.33
CA GLN A 381 24.24 16.12 0.92
C GLN A 381 23.79 17.31 0.06
N ALA A 382 23.25 18.36 0.68
CA ALA A 382 22.82 19.56 -0.02
C ALA A 382 24.02 20.21 -0.76
N GLY A 383 23.79 20.56 -2.03
CA GLY A 383 24.81 21.17 -2.89
C GLY A 383 25.88 20.20 -3.46
N VAL A 384 25.86 18.91 -3.09
CA VAL A 384 26.74 17.89 -3.68
C VAL A 384 26.21 17.51 -5.06
N GLN A 385 26.98 17.70 -6.14
CA GLN A 385 26.50 17.43 -7.51
C GLN A 385 26.27 15.95 -7.81
N SER A 386 27.04 15.06 -7.19
CA SER A 386 26.97 13.60 -7.45
C SER A 386 27.00 12.88 -6.10
N VAL A 387 25.82 12.55 -5.58
CA VAL A 387 25.65 11.96 -4.26
C VAL A 387 25.90 10.46 -4.33
N ASN A 388 26.67 9.95 -3.38
CA ASN A 388 26.92 8.51 -3.28
C ASN A 388 25.63 7.76 -2.88
N VAL A 389 25.31 6.65 -3.56
CA VAL A 389 24.12 5.80 -3.31
C VAL A 389 24.04 5.33 -1.85
N GLY A 390 25.17 5.19 -1.14
CA GLY A 390 25.18 4.84 0.27
C GLY A 390 24.34 5.75 1.16
N TRP A 391 24.19 7.03 0.80
CA TRP A 391 23.36 7.97 1.56
C TRP A 391 21.87 7.67 1.43
N ILE A 392 21.38 7.37 0.22
CA ILE A 392 19.97 7.00 0.04
C ILE A 392 19.68 5.63 0.69
N VAL A 393 20.64 4.71 0.68
CA VAL A 393 20.54 3.43 1.40
C VAL A 393 20.35 3.68 2.90
N LEU A 394 21.14 4.59 3.49
CA LEU A 394 21.00 4.99 4.91
C LEU A 394 19.64 5.64 5.18
N ILE A 395 19.20 6.57 4.34
CA ILE A 395 17.91 7.25 4.49
C ILE A 395 16.76 6.24 4.45
N LEU A 396 16.75 5.36 3.45
CA LEU A 396 15.71 4.34 3.32
C LEU A 396 15.78 3.28 4.43
N PHE A 397 16.97 2.98 4.96
CA PHE A 397 17.10 2.17 6.17
C PHE A 397 16.36 2.82 7.35
N VAL A 398 16.62 4.11 7.63
CA VAL A 398 15.95 4.83 8.73
C VAL A 398 14.43 4.93 8.49
N CYS A 399 13.99 5.17 7.24
CA CYS A 399 12.58 5.14 6.86
C CYS A 399 11.96 3.76 7.13
N THR A 400 12.67 2.67 6.82
CA THR A 400 12.19 1.30 7.06
C THR A 400 12.05 1.00 8.56
N ILE A 401 12.98 1.46 9.40
CA ILE A 401 12.85 1.33 10.85
C ILE A 401 11.57 2.03 11.35
N ALA A 402 11.31 3.24 10.87
CA ALA A 402 10.08 3.96 11.20
C ALA A 402 8.82 3.22 10.73
N GLU A 403 8.84 2.64 9.54
CA GLU A 403 7.75 1.83 8.99
C GLU A 403 7.49 0.58 9.83
N LEU A 404 8.53 -0.18 10.22
CA LEU A 404 8.40 -1.39 11.04
C LEU A 404 7.80 -1.10 12.44
N ILE A 405 7.92 0.14 12.92
CA ILE A 405 7.31 0.58 14.18
C ILE A 405 5.80 0.86 13.99
N ILE A 406 5.39 1.51 12.91
CA ILE A 406 4.01 2.03 12.75
C ILE A 406 3.09 1.08 11.99
N SER A 407 3.57 0.43 10.93
CA SER A 407 2.73 -0.31 9.97
C SER A 407 1.90 -1.43 10.60
N PRO A 408 2.48 -2.39 11.36
CA PRO A 408 1.70 -3.47 11.95
C PRO A 408 0.77 -2.96 13.05
N VAL A 409 1.17 -1.90 13.74
CA VAL A 409 0.43 -1.32 14.86
C VAL A 409 -0.79 -0.53 14.39
N GLY A 410 -0.69 0.19 13.26
CA GLY A 410 -1.77 1.02 12.74
C GLY A 410 -3.02 0.21 12.37
N ILE A 411 -2.84 -0.90 11.65
CA ILE A 411 -3.95 -1.79 11.27
C ILE A 411 -4.58 -2.43 12.52
N SER A 412 -3.73 -2.97 13.41
CA SER A 412 -4.19 -3.56 14.67
C SER A 412 -4.99 -2.57 15.51
N LEU A 413 -4.53 -1.33 15.62
CA LEU A 413 -5.21 -0.29 16.36
C LEU A 413 -6.57 0.04 15.76
N ALA A 414 -6.67 0.21 14.44
CA ALA A 414 -7.93 0.49 13.76
C ALA A 414 -8.98 -0.61 14.06
N THR A 415 -8.57 -1.88 14.06
CA THR A 415 -9.48 -2.98 14.39
C THR A 415 -9.91 -2.98 15.85
N LYS A 416 -9.00 -2.64 16.79
CA LYS A 416 -9.30 -2.60 18.23
C LYS A 416 -10.18 -1.42 18.64
N LEU A 417 -10.03 -0.27 17.98
CA LEU A 417 -10.83 0.94 18.24
C LEU A 417 -12.19 0.92 17.53
N ALA A 418 -12.40 0.00 16.61
CA ALA A 418 -13.59 -0.06 15.79
C ALA A 418 -14.86 -0.29 16.63
N PRO A 419 -15.94 0.52 16.45
CA PRO A 419 -17.24 0.18 16.96
C PRO A 419 -17.71 -1.17 16.41
N LYS A 420 -18.40 -1.96 17.24
CA LYS A 420 -18.82 -3.33 16.87
C LYS A 420 -19.65 -3.37 15.58
N ALA A 421 -20.54 -2.39 15.39
CA ALA A 421 -21.41 -2.28 14.22
C ALA A 421 -20.69 -1.68 12.98
N HIS A 422 -19.54 -1.01 13.14
CA HIS A 422 -18.87 -0.23 12.10
C HIS A 422 -17.41 -0.64 11.86
N ARG A 423 -17.07 -1.92 12.02
CA ARG A 423 -15.70 -2.42 11.83
C ARG A 423 -15.14 -2.14 10.42
N VAL A 424 -15.98 -2.32 9.40
CA VAL A 424 -15.60 -2.05 8.01
C VAL A 424 -15.31 -0.56 7.80
N ASN A 425 -16.14 0.32 8.37
CA ASN A 425 -15.98 1.77 8.26
C ASN A 425 -14.68 2.24 8.93
N MET A 426 -14.32 1.65 10.08
CA MET A 426 -13.07 1.98 10.77
C MET A 426 -11.83 1.54 9.99
N MET A 427 -11.88 0.37 9.35
CA MET A 427 -10.82 -0.08 8.44
C MET A 427 -10.74 0.80 7.19
N ALA A 428 -11.89 1.19 6.62
CA ALA A 428 -11.92 2.15 5.52
C ALA A 428 -11.29 3.48 5.93
N LEU A 429 -11.60 3.97 7.13
CA LEU A 429 -11.03 5.20 7.68
C LEU A 429 -9.49 5.10 7.85
N TYR A 430 -8.98 3.96 8.29
CA TYR A 430 -7.55 3.72 8.33
C TYR A 430 -6.91 3.82 6.92
N PHE A 431 -7.49 3.15 5.93
CA PHE A 431 -6.96 3.20 4.56
C PHE A 431 -7.09 4.59 3.94
N THR A 432 -8.09 5.41 4.31
CA THR A 432 -8.14 6.81 3.87
C THR A 432 -6.98 7.64 4.42
N SER A 433 -6.43 7.34 5.60
CA SER A 433 -5.23 8.04 6.11
C SER A 433 -3.97 7.68 5.30
N VAL A 434 -3.83 6.40 4.91
CA VAL A 434 -2.73 5.96 4.03
C VAL A 434 -2.87 6.59 2.64
N ALA A 435 -4.08 6.59 2.07
CA ALA A 435 -4.39 7.22 0.79
C ALA A 435 -4.12 8.73 0.83
N MET A 436 -4.50 9.41 1.92
CA MET A 436 -4.22 10.83 2.12
C MET A 436 -2.72 11.11 2.12
N GLY A 437 -1.93 10.33 2.87
CA GLY A 437 -0.48 10.44 2.86
C GLY A 437 0.10 10.21 1.47
N THR A 438 -0.40 9.21 0.75
CA THR A 438 0.08 8.89 -0.59
C THR A 438 -0.19 10.00 -1.59
N VAL A 439 -1.39 10.61 -1.62
CA VAL A 439 -1.66 11.75 -2.50
C VAL A 439 -0.87 12.99 -2.08
N LEU A 440 -0.67 13.20 -0.77
CA LEU A 440 0.17 14.29 -0.26
C LEU A 440 1.63 14.16 -0.73
N SER A 441 2.17 12.95 -0.88
CA SER A 441 3.54 12.78 -1.40
C SER A 441 3.70 13.36 -2.82
N GLY A 442 2.68 13.22 -3.68
CA GLY A 442 2.64 13.83 -5.00
C GLY A 442 2.28 15.32 -4.99
N TRP A 443 1.45 15.76 -4.02
CA TRP A 443 1.08 17.17 -3.87
C TRP A 443 2.26 18.02 -3.35
N LEU A 444 3.12 17.44 -2.51
CA LEU A 444 4.31 18.09 -1.96
C LEU A 444 5.48 18.13 -2.97
N ALA A 445 5.49 17.27 -3.96
CA ALA A 445 6.61 17.12 -4.89
C ALA A 445 6.98 18.39 -5.68
N PRO A 446 6.02 19.24 -6.14
CA PRO A 446 6.35 20.49 -6.83
C PRO A 446 7.18 21.50 -6.01
N PHE A 447 7.19 21.37 -4.69
CA PHE A 447 8.00 22.22 -3.82
C PHE A 447 9.48 21.80 -3.78
N TYR A 448 9.82 20.62 -4.34
CA TYR A 448 11.19 20.13 -4.44
C TYR A 448 11.79 20.46 -5.81
N SER A 449 12.95 21.08 -5.78
CA SER A 449 13.87 21.27 -6.91
C SER A 449 15.29 21.29 -6.39
N MET A 450 16.29 21.26 -7.28
CA MET A 450 17.70 21.42 -6.85
C MET A 450 17.94 22.74 -6.10
N GLU A 451 17.22 23.80 -6.44
CA GLU A 451 17.33 25.12 -5.79
C GLU A 451 16.62 25.17 -4.43
N THR A 452 15.52 24.44 -4.29
CA THR A 452 14.70 24.39 -3.08
C THR A 452 14.96 23.19 -2.21
N GLU A 453 15.97 22.38 -2.49
CA GLU A 453 16.33 21.17 -1.78
C GLU A 453 16.46 21.38 -0.26
N VAL A 454 17.21 22.39 0.15
CA VAL A 454 17.44 22.67 1.59
C VAL A 454 16.14 23.07 2.30
N PRO A 455 15.39 24.08 1.86
CA PRO A 455 14.12 24.41 2.51
C PRO A 455 13.12 23.27 2.47
N TYR A 456 13.06 22.50 1.37
CA TYR A 456 12.13 21.37 1.24
C TYR A 456 12.37 20.32 2.33
N PHE A 457 13.58 19.74 2.40
CA PHE A 457 13.89 18.70 3.39
C PHE A 457 13.87 19.22 4.82
N THR A 458 14.21 20.49 5.03
CA THR A 458 14.11 21.15 6.35
C THR A 458 12.65 21.17 6.82
N TRP A 459 11.73 21.67 5.99
CA TRP A 459 10.32 21.77 6.37
C TRP A 459 9.64 20.41 6.49
N MET A 460 9.96 19.44 5.61
CA MET A 460 9.44 18.08 5.72
C MET A 460 9.82 17.47 7.07
N GLY A 461 11.08 17.60 7.48
CA GLY A 461 11.53 17.13 8.78
C GLY A 461 10.87 17.87 9.94
N ILE A 462 10.83 19.22 9.91
CA ILE A 462 10.20 20.03 10.97
C ILE A 462 8.73 19.67 11.18
N ILE A 463 7.93 19.66 10.11
CA ILE A 463 6.47 19.36 10.18
C ILE A 463 6.25 17.97 10.77
N THR A 464 7.02 16.99 10.32
CA THR A 464 6.84 15.61 10.75
C THR A 464 7.30 15.38 12.19
N ILE A 465 8.45 15.93 12.57
CA ILE A 465 8.94 15.88 13.96
C ILE A 465 7.99 16.62 14.89
N ALA A 466 7.53 17.83 14.50
CA ALA A 466 6.55 18.59 15.29
C ALA A 466 5.25 17.81 15.49
N THR A 467 4.74 17.14 14.44
CA THR A 467 3.56 16.26 14.56
C THR A 467 3.81 15.11 15.52
N GLY A 468 4.99 14.48 15.47
CA GLY A 468 5.41 13.44 16.40
C GLY A 468 5.50 13.93 17.85
N VAL A 469 6.10 15.10 18.06
CA VAL A 469 6.22 15.73 19.39
C VAL A 469 4.83 16.13 19.92
N LEU A 470 3.96 16.72 19.10
CA LEU A 470 2.59 17.04 19.49
C LEU A 470 1.82 15.79 19.91
N LEU A 471 1.94 14.71 19.15
CA LEU A 471 1.31 13.43 19.50
C LEU A 471 1.90 12.87 20.81
N PHE A 472 3.21 13.03 21.03
CA PHE A 472 3.84 12.66 22.31
C PHE A 472 3.28 13.46 23.48
N LEU A 473 3.09 14.78 23.34
CA LEU A 473 2.53 15.62 24.38
C LEU A 473 1.08 15.28 24.73
N VAL A 474 0.28 14.91 23.72
CA VAL A 474 -1.14 14.56 23.90
C VAL A 474 -1.37 13.05 24.08
N HIS A 475 -0.33 12.21 24.20
CA HIS A 475 -0.49 10.74 24.26
C HIS A 475 -1.40 10.28 25.41
N LYS A 476 -1.27 10.89 26.61
CA LYS A 476 -2.09 10.52 27.79
C LYS A 476 -3.58 10.79 27.60
N PRO A 477 -4.03 12.00 27.18
CA PRO A 477 -5.45 12.22 26.89
C PRO A 477 -5.96 11.34 25.75
N VAL A 478 -5.21 11.13 24.67
CA VAL A 478 -5.60 10.22 23.58
C VAL A 478 -5.78 8.80 24.10
N GLN A 479 -4.84 8.28 24.90
CA GLN A 479 -4.93 6.94 25.49
C GLN A 479 -6.11 6.82 26.44
N LYS A 480 -6.44 7.85 27.21
CA LYS A 480 -7.64 7.87 28.06
C LYS A 480 -8.93 7.76 27.25
N MET A 481 -9.02 8.46 26.08
CA MET A 481 -10.13 8.34 25.16
C MET A 481 -10.24 6.95 24.51
N MET A 482 -9.14 6.20 24.38
CA MET A 482 -9.14 4.83 23.87
C MET A 482 -9.80 3.81 24.81
N ARG A 483 -10.20 4.21 26.04
CA ARG A 483 -10.98 3.38 26.96
C ARG A 483 -10.38 2.00 27.22
N GLY A 484 -9.10 1.93 27.57
CA GLY A 484 -8.38 0.70 27.90
C GLY A 484 -7.87 -0.10 26.71
N VAL A 485 -8.07 0.35 25.48
CA VAL A 485 -7.39 -0.23 24.31
C VAL A 485 -5.93 0.23 24.31
N LYS A 486 -5.01 -0.76 24.18
CA LYS A 486 -3.55 -0.52 24.16
C LYS A 486 -2.98 -0.80 22.77
#